data_b1372e8d4e180f9dd387769d394ad13e
#
_entry.id   b1372e8d4e180f9dd387769d394ad13e
#
_cell.length_a   1.000
_cell.length_b   1.000
_cell.length_c   1.000
_cell.angle_alpha   90.00
_cell.angle_beta   90.00
_cell.angle_gamma   90.00
#
_symmetry.space_group_name_H-M   'P 1'
#
loop_
_entity.id
_entity.type
_entity.pdbx_description
1 polymer ?
#
loop_
_entity_poly.entity_id
_entity_poly.type
_entity_poly.pdbx_seq_one_letter_code
_entity_poly.pdbx_strand_id
1 'polypeptide(L)'
;VVGAVVVIFGIWFATNANNQSKGQGTENVLENEPTIAPVDSSVIVTLEEASRKGEIEITVKNAPEGTKKAEMELTYNREKRPEDETDSDVIPDGVLAGCDFKSGQRLCVKTGITLGTCSSGVCRYHTVVGSIRLSIIFSGSYGERSFEKEYKL
;
A
#
# COMPACT_ATOMS: atom_id res chain seq x y z
N VAL A 1 -11.49 27.74 -17.44
CA VAL A 1 -12.39 26.86 -16.68
C VAL A 1 -11.67 25.54 -16.54
N VAL A 2 -11.09 25.28 -15.38
CA VAL A 2 -10.36 24.04 -15.07
C VAL A 2 -11.31 23.16 -14.27
N GLY A 3 -11.75 22.05 -14.87
CA GLY A 3 -12.59 21.05 -14.21
C GLY A 3 -11.72 20.10 -13.39
N ALA A 4 -11.87 20.13 -12.07
CA ALA A 4 -11.28 19.15 -11.18
C ALA A 4 -12.14 17.88 -11.18
N VAL A 5 -11.56 16.77 -11.60
CA VAL A 5 -12.18 15.43 -11.45
C VAL A 5 -11.81 14.91 -10.08
N VAL A 6 -12.75 14.90 -9.16
CA VAL A 6 -12.63 14.27 -7.86
C VAL A 6 -13.08 12.81 -8.00
N VAL A 7 -12.15 11.87 -7.95
CA VAL A 7 -12.46 10.44 -7.86
C VAL A 7 -12.63 10.08 -6.40
N ILE A 8 -13.88 9.92 -5.97
CA ILE A 8 -14.21 9.51 -4.62
C ILE A 8 -14.23 7.96 -4.60
N PHE A 9 -13.21 7.35 -3.99
CA PHE A 9 -13.26 5.94 -3.62
C PHE A 9 -14.12 5.79 -2.36
N GLY A 10 -15.38 5.38 -2.57
CA GLY A 10 -16.29 5.08 -1.48
C GLY A 10 -16.00 3.72 -0.87
N ILE A 11 -15.51 3.69 0.36
CA ILE A 11 -15.42 2.46 1.16
C ILE A 11 -16.81 2.22 1.74
N TRP A 12 -17.48 1.16 1.29
CA TRP A 12 -18.74 0.69 1.87
C TRP A 12 -18.45 -0.26 3.04
N PHE A 13 -18.64 0.22 4.26
CA PHE A 13 -18.79 -0.65 5.42
C PHE A 13 -20.27 -1.08 5.52
N ALA A 14 -20.55 -2.36 5.25
CA ALA A 14 -21.85 -2.94 5.51
C ALA A 14 -21.93 -3.36 6.98
N THR A 15 -22.70 -2.62 7.80
CA THR A 15 -23.11 -3.05 9.13
C THR A 15 -24.21 -4.09 9.01
N ASN A 16 -23.93 -5.31 9.48
CA ASN A 16 -24.87 -6.41 9.49
C ASN A 16 -25.85 -6.25 10.65
N ALA A 17 -27.08 -5.88 10.37
CA ALA A 17 -28.19 -5.97 11.32
C ALA A 17 -29.06 -7.18 10.97
N ASN A 18 -29.12 -8.10 11.91
CA ASN A 18 -29.87 -9.34 11.91
C ASN A 18 -31.36 -9.11 11.68
N ASN A 19 -31.99 -9.74 10.69
CA ASN A 19 -33.39 -10.05 10.73
C ASN A 19 -33.70 -11.32 9.94
N GLN A 20 -34.19 -12.33 10.65
CA GLN A 20 -34.67 -13.60 10.07
C GLN A 20 -35.97 -13.39 9.29
N SER A 21 -36.00 -13.84 8.05
CA SER A 21 -37.23 -14.27 7.40
C SER A 21 -36.93 -15.36 6.36
N LYS A 22 -37.69 -16.44 6.45
CA LYS A 22 -37.67 -17.64 5.58
C LYS A 22 -38.00 -17.28 4.15
N GLY A 23 -37.28 -17.92 3.20
CA GLY A 23 -37.89 -18.26 1.92
C GLY A 23 -36.98 -18.12 0.70
N GLN A 24 -36.70 -19.26 0.10
CA GLN A 24 -36.31 -19.53 -1.29
C GLN A 24 -34.92 -19.13 -1.79
N GLY A 25 -34.22 -20.16 -2.25
CA GLY A 25 -32.89 -20.14 -2.82
C GLY A 25 -32.73 -19.16 -3.96
N THR A 26 -31.73 -18.36 -3.80
CA THR A 26 -31.03 -17.70 -4.90
C THR A 26 -29.56 -18.04 -4.68
N GLU A 27 -28.97 -18.77 -5.62
CA GLU A 27 -27.53 -18.99 -5.67
C GLU A 27 -26.84 -17.64 -5.57
N ASN A 28 -26.18 -17.41 -4.42
CA ASN A 28 -25.21 -16.34 -4.31
C ASN A 28 -24.07 -16.67 -5.28
N VAL A 29 -24.12 -16.12 -6.46
CA VAL A 29 -22.94 -15.93 -7.29
C VAL A 29 -22.03 -14.99 -6.48
N LEU A 30 -21.11 -15.58 -5.75
CA LEU A 30 -19.93 -14.87 -5.26
C LEU A 30 -19.22 -14.37 -6.51
N GLU A 31 -19.43 -13.10 -6.83
CA GLU A 31 -18.70 -12.39 -7.84
C GLU A 31 -17.23 -12.48 -7.39
N ASN A 32 -16.48 -13.41 -8.01
CA ASN A 32 -15.05 -13.52 -7.78
C ASN A 32 -14.43 -12.21 -8.26
N GLU A 33 -14.12 -11.32 -7.33
CA GLU A 33 -13.24 -10.20 -7.63
C GLU A 33 -11.98 -10.77 -8.28
N PRO A 34 -11.53 -10.22 -9.41
CA PRO A 34 -10.37 -10.72 -10.12
C PRO A 34 -9.15 -10.62 -9.19
N THR A 35 -8.74 -11.75 -8.63
CA THR A 35 -7.57 -11.83 -7.77
C THR A 35 -6.32 -11.61 -8.62
N ILE A 36 -5.58 -10.52 -8.36
CA ILE A 36 -4.30 -10.25 -9.01
C ILE A 36 -3.32 -11.36 -8.63
N ALA A 37 -2.77 -12.04 -9.65
CA ALA A 37 -1.85 -13.13 -9.42
C ALA A 37 -0.54 -12.63 -8.76
N PRO A 38 0.07 -13.39 -7.83
CA PRO A 38 1.31 -12.98 -7.20
C PRO A 38 2.49 -12.99 -8.21
N VAL A 39 3.53 -12.21 -7.88
CA VAL A 39 4.81 -12.27 -8.59
C VAL A 39 5.52 -13.60 -8.36
N ASP A 40 6.44 -13.94 -9.27
CA ASP A 40 7.33 -15.08 -9.11
C ASP A 40 8.28 -14.91 -7.91
N SER A 41 8.69 -16.01 -7.28
CA SER A 41 9.59 -16.02 -6.12
C SER A 41 11.00 -15.48 -6.39
N SER A 42 11.38 -15.28 -7.64
CA SER A 42 12.64 -14.62 -8.03
C SER A 42 12.63 -13.11 -7.79
N VAL A 43 11.46 -12.50 -7.64
CA VAL A 43 11.31 -11.09 -7.30
C VAL A 43 11.72 -10.87 -5.85
N ILE A 44 12.74 -10.06 -5.65
CA ILE A 44 13.27 -9.75 -4.32
C ILE A 44 12.92 -8.31 -3.99
N VAL A 45 12.23 -8.13 -2.87
CA VAL A 45 11.91 -6.81 -2.33
C VAL A 45 12.50 -6.67 -0.94
N THR A 46 13.28 -5.62 -0.73
CA THR A 46 13.80 -5.23 0.60
C THR A 46 13.26 -3.88 1.00
N LEU A 47 13.03 -3.71 2.29
CA LEU A 47 12.65 -2.45 2.92
C LEU A 47 13.60 -2.24 4.09
N GLU A 48 14.31 -1.12 4.09
CA GLU A 48 15.35 -0.79 5.07
C GLU A 48 15.21 0.67 5.54
N GLU A 49 15.69 0.96 6.74
CA GLU A 49 15.80 2.34 7.20
C GLU A 49 16.81 3.10 6.32
N ALA A 50 16.44 4.31 5.89
CA ALA A 50 17.33 5.17 5.16
C ALA A 50 18.30 5.89 6.11
N SER A 51 19.36 6.53 5.57
CA SER A 51 20.31 7.29 6.35
C SER A 51 19.68 8.48 7.10
N ARG A 52 18.54 8.98 6.64
CA ARG A 52 17.75 10.00 7.32
C ARG A 52 16.74 9.35 8.25
N LYS A 53 16.73 9.83 9.50
CA LYS A 53 15.75 9.38 10.49
C LYS A 53 14.32 9.55 9.97
N GLY A 54 13.51 8.52 10.12
CA GLY A 54 12.09 8.51 9.72
C GLY A 54 11.85 8.38 8.22
N GLU A 55 12.92 8.12 7.45
CA GLU A 55 12.81 7.74 6.03
C GLU A 55 13.19 6.27 5.86
N ILE A 56 12.61 5.66 4.85
CA ILE A 56 12.91 4.29 4.43
C ILE A 56 13.28 4.24 2.96
N GLU A 57 13.94 3.16 2.59
CA GLU A 57 14.28 2.81 1.22
C GLU A 57 13.67 1.46 0.85
N ILE A 58 13.10 1.37 -0.34
CA ILE A 58 12.60 0.12 -0.91
C ILE A 58 13.43 -0.20 -2.14
N THR A 59 14.01 -1.39 -2.15
CA THR A 59 14.71 -1.94 -3.33
C THR A 59 13.91 -3.12 -3.88
N VAL A 60 13.56 -3.04 -5.17
CA VAL A 60 12.98 -4.13 -5.95
C VAL A 60 14.02 -4.65 -6.91
N LYS A 61 14.34 -5.95 -6.84
CA LYS A 61 15.22 -6.66 -7.80
C LYS A 61 14.42 -7.73 -8.53
N ASN A 62 14.80 -7.98 -9.77
CA ASN A 62 14.17 -8.99 -10.64
C ASN A 62 12.67 -8.76 -10.86
N ALA A 63 12.22 -7.50 -10.95
CA ALA A 63 10.84 -7.21 -11.33
C ALA A 63 10.43 -8.06 -12.56
N PRO A 64 9.17 -8.49 -12.70
CA PRO A 64 8.73 -9.27 -13.85
C PRO A 64 9.15 -8.63 -15.17
N GLU A 65 9.52 -9.43 -16.14
CA GLU A 65 9.92 -8.92 -17.44
C GLU A 65 8.78 -8.16 -18.11
N GLY A 66 9.07 -6.99 -18.68
CA GLY A 66 8.06 -6.14 -19.30
C GLY A 66 7.28 -5.26 -18.29
N THR A 67 7.70 -5.22 -17.01
CA THR A 67 7.16 -4.26 -16.04
C THR A 67 7.41 -2.84 -16.53
N LYS A 68 6.37 -2.01 -16.45
CA LYS A 68 6.42 -0.57 -16.75
C LYS A 68 6.34 0.27 -15.48
N LYS A 69 5.55 -0.19 -14.50
CA LYS A 69 5.30 0.53 -13.26
C LYS A 69 5.19 -0.44 -12.07
N ALA A 70 5.62 0.00 -10.90
CA ALA A 70 5.27 -0.59 -9.62
C ALA A 70 4.65 0.49 -8.74
N GLU A 71 3.43 0.25 -8.27
CA GLU A 71 2.73 1.08 -7.30
C GLU A 71 2.85 0.41 -5.94
N MET A 72 3.31 1.16 -4.96
CA MET A 72 3.66 0.68 -3.63
C MET A 72 2.79 1.36 -2.59
N GLU A 73 2.18 0.56 -1.73
CA GLU A 73 1.45 1.01 -0.56
C GLU A 73 2.11 0.44 0.69
N LEU A 74 2.47 1.32 1.61
CA LEU A 74 2.95 0.95 2.93
C LEU A 74 1.87 1.29 3.94
N THR A 75 1.48 0.30 4.74
CA THR A 75 0.56 0.51 5.86
C THR A 75 1.24 0.12 7.17
N TYR A 76 1.06 0.92 8.21
CA TYR A 76 1.66 0.71 9.53
C TYR A 76 0.83 1.36 10.61
N ASN A 77 1.09 0.98 11.85
CA ASN A 77 0.56 1.69 13.00
C ASN A 77 1.62 2.65 13.53
N ARG A 78 1.21 3.84 13.96
CA ARG A 78 2.08 4.80 14.65
C ARG A 78 1.61 5.05 16.07
N GLU A 79 2.51 5.53 16.91
CA GLU A 79 2.16 6.04 18.22
C GLU A 79 1.21 7.23 18.11
N LYS A 80 0.28 7.30 19.05
CA LYS A 80 -0.61 8.44 19.22
C LYS A 80 0.17 9.70 19.57
N ARG A 81 -0.24 10.82 19.02
CA ARG A 81 0.26 12.15 19.37
C ARG A 81 -0.75 12.91 20.20
N PRO A 82 -0.34 13.96 20.92
CA PRO A 82 -1.26 14.77 21.71
C PRO A 82 -2.41 15.40 20.93
N GLU A 83 -2.18 15.69 19.64
CA GLU A 83 -3.18 16.27 18.75
C GLU A 83 -4.18 15.26 18.14
N ASP A 84 -3.96 13.96 18.31
CA ASP A 84 -4.84 12.92 17.78
C ASP A 84 -6.08 12.76 18.65
N GLU A 85 -7.25 13.05 18.10
CA GLU A 85 -8.55 12.96 18.78
C GLU A 85 -9.09 11.52 18.74
N THR A 86 -8.45 10.61 19.46
CA THR A 86 -8.84 9.19 19.53
C THR A 86 -8.47 8.61 20.90
N ASP A 87 -9.20 7.57 21.33
CA ASP A 87 -8.89 6.81 22.55
C ASP A 87 -7.86 5.69 22.32
N SER A 88 -7.50 5.41 21.06
CA SER A 88 -6.50 4.39 20.73
C SER A 88 -5.10 4.90 20.94
N ASP A 89 -4.22 4.09 21.55
CA ASP A 89 -2.79 4.39 21.73
C ASP A 89 -2.00 4.27 20.42
N VAL A 90 -2.56 3.58 19.43
CA VAL A 90 -1.95 3.41 18.11
C VAL A 90 -2.94 3.84 17.03
N ILE A 91 -2.39 4.45 15.98
CA ILE A 91 -3.17 4.99 14.87
C ILE A 91 -2.67 4.37 13.57
N PRO A 92 -3.57 3.77 12.75
CA PRO A 92 -3.20 3.31 11.43
C PRO A 92 -2.84 4.49 10.54
N ASP A 93 -1.79 4.33 9.78
CA ASP A 93 -1.28 5.33 8.83
C ASP A 93 -0.66 4.62 7.61
N GLY A 94 -0.36 5.36 6.56
CA GLY A 94 0.21 4.80 5.35
C GLY A 94 0.85 5.82 4.44
N VAL A 95 1.66 5.30 3.53
CA VAL A 95 2.38 6.10 2.54
C VAL A 95 2.33 5.39 1.20
N LEU A 96 2.15 6.16 0.14
CA LEU A 96 2.19 5.69 -1.24
C LEU A 96 3.53 6.06 -1.89
N ALA A 97 4.09 5.13 -2.64
CA ALA A 97 5.30 5.32 -3.43
C ALA A 97 5.18 4.62 -4.78
N GLY A 98 6.17 4.73 -5.62
CA GLY A 98 6.18 3.99 -6.88
C GLY A 98 7.47 4.13 -7.66
N CYS A 99 7.61 3.26 -8.64
CA CYS A 99 8.71 3.24 -9.59
C CYS A 99 8.18 3.11 -11.02
N ASP A 100 8.79 3.86 -11.92
CA ASP A 100 8.66 3.66 -13.36
C ASP A 100 9.88 2.88 -13.87
N PHE A 101 9.65 1.88 -14.73
CA PHE A 101 10.69 1.03 -15.30
C PHE A 101 10.89 1.36 -16.79
N LYS A 102 12.14 1.57 -17.17
CA LYS A 102 12.53 1.67 -18.58
C LYS A 102 12.55 0.27 -19.22
N SER A 103 12.49 0.23 -20.54
CA SER A 103 12.56 -1.04 -21.27
C SER A 103 13.79 -1.87 -20.85
N GLY A 104 13.57 -3.12 -20.47
CA GLY A 104 14.60 -4.05 -19.98
C GLY A 104 15.09 -3.81 -18.55
N GLN A 105 14.65 -2.75 -17.89
CA GLN A 105 14.98 -2.50 -16.49
C GLN A 105 14.16 -3.41 -15.58
N ARG A 106 14.82 -4.04 -14.60
CA ARG A 106 14.21 -4.92 -13.61
C ARG A 106 14.63 -4.59 -12.17
N LEU A 107 15.34 -3.48 -12.01
CA LEU A 107 15.78 -2.95 -10.72
C LEU A 107 15.12 -1.58 -10.50
N CYS A 108 14.56 -1.39 -9.31
CA CYS A 108 14.15 -0.09 -8.82
C CYS A 108 14.66 0.09 -7.38
N VAL A 109 15.18 1.27 -7.10
CA VAL A 109 15.50 1.73 -5.74
C VAL A 109 14.70 3.00 -5.49
N LYS A 110 13.79 2.95 -4.55
CA LYS A 110 12.96 4.09 -4.14
C LYS A 110 13.43 4.57 -2.78
N THR A 111 14.08 5.74 -2.77
CA THR A 111 14.60 6.41 -1.57
C THR A 111 13.70 7.54 -1.11
N GLY A 112 13.92 8.04 0.11
CA GLY A 112 13.25 9.24 0.62
C GLY A 112 11.76 9.06 0.90
N ILE A 113 11.32 7.82 1.16
CA ILE A 113 9.95 7.55 1.60
C ILE A 113 9.85 7.94 3.06
N THR A 114 9.13 9.02 3.35
CA THR A 114 8.99 9.55 4.71
C THR A 114 7.84 8.85 5.43
N LEU A 115 8.14 8.21 6.56
CA LEU A 115 7.13 7.73 7.51
C LEU A 115 6.73 8.91 8.40
N GLY A 116 5.76 9.69 7.95
CA GLY A 116 5.38 10.93 8.61
C GLY A 116 4.63 11.90 7.71
N THR A 117 4.42 13.09 8.22
CA THR A 117 3.80 14.19 7.50
C THR A 117 4.77 15.33 7.30
N CYS A 118 4.88 15.85 6.08
CA CYS A 118 5.72 17.00 5.77
C CYS A 118 4.85 18.16 5.28
N SER A 119 5.09 19.36 5.81
CA SER A 119 4.44 20.61 5.39
C SER A 119 5.45 21.74 5.35
N SER A 120 5.51 22.48 4.25
CA SER A 120 6.39 23.64 4.08
C SER A 120 7.86 23.37 4.43
N GLY A 121 8.38 22.19 4.10
CA GLY A 121 9.76 21.79 4.35
C GLY A 121 10.04 21.30 5.79
N VAL A 122 9.04 21.26 6.65
CA VAL A 122 9.13 20.70 7.99
C VAL A 122 8.42 19.33 8.03
N CYS A 123 9.16 18.29 8.41
CA CYS A 123 8.63 16.94 8.55
C CYS A 123 8.45 16.56 10.02
N ARG A 124 7.31 15.94 10.31
CA ARG A 124 7.04 15.26 11.59
C ARG A 124 7.03 13.76 11.32
N TYR A 125 8.06 13.09 11.80
CA TYR A 125 8.21 11.65 11.64
C TYR A 125 7.31 10.89 12.61
N HIS A 126 6.85 9.72 12.17
CA HIS A 126 6.08 8.81 12.98
C HIS A 126 6.99 7.85 13.75
N THR A 127 6.63 7.51 14.98
CA THR A 127 7.15 6.32 15.66
C THR A 127 6.28 5.15 15.23
N VAL A 128 6.84 4.25 14.44
CA VAL A 128 6.14 3.04 13.96
C VAL A 128 6.01 2.05 15.11
N VAL A 129 4.83 1.45 15.24
CA VAL A 129 4.52 0.40 16.21
C VAL A 129 4.29 -0.91 15.49
N GLY A 130 5.10 -1.92 15.79
CA GLY A 130 4.98 -3.24 15.17
C GLY A 130 5.69 -3.37 13.83
N SER A 131 5.00 -3.87 12.82
CA SER A 131 5.51 -4.10 11.47
C SER A 131 4.92 -3.11 10.46
N ILE A 132 5.63 -2.95 9.34
CA ILE A 132 5.15 -2.25 8.15
C ILE A 132 4.72 -3.32 7.14
N ARG A 133 3.48 -3.25 6.67
CA ARG A 133 3.02 -4.05 5.54
C ARG A 133 3.30 -3.28 4.26
N LEU A 134 4.02 -3.90 3.35
CA LEU A 134 4.28 -3.39 2.01
C LEU A 134 3.50 -4.22 0.99
N SER A 135 2.61 -3.56 0.26
CA SER A 135 1.90 -4.10 -0.89
C SER A 135 2.41 -3.43 -2.16
N ILE A 136 2.67 -4.20 -3.21
CA ILE A 136 3.13 -3.68 -4.50
C ILE A 136 2.27 -4.28 -5.61
N ILE A 137 1.79 -3.43 -6.51
CA ILE A 137 1.18 -3.85 -7.77
C ILE A 137 2.16 -3.52 -8.91
N PHE A 138 2.64 -4.55 -9.56
CA PHE A 138 3.45 -4.45 -10.76
C PHE A 138 2.56 -4.48 -11.99
N SER A 139 2.67 -3.48 -12.86
CA SER A 139 1.91 -3.37 -14.11
C SER A 139 2.86 -3.41 -15.31
N GLY A 140 2.49 -4.15 -16.34
CA GLY A 140 3.31 -4.30 -17.53
C GLY A 140 2.57 -4.93 -18.70
N SER A 141 3.33 -5.41 -19.69
CA SER A 141 2.76 -6.10 -20.87
C SER A 141 2.06 -7.43 -20.51
N TYR A 142 2.34 -7.99 -19.36
CA TYR A 142 1.74 -9.20 -18.78
C TYR A 142 0.46 -8.94 -17.98
N GLY A 143 -0.02 -7.70 -17.91
CA GLY A 143 -1.10 -7.24 -17.04
C GLY A 143 -0.57 -6.84 -15.66
N GLU A 144 -1.22 -7.32 -14.59
CA GLU A 144 -0.85 -7.00 -13.21
C GLU A 144 -0.36 -8.22 -12.44
N ARG A 145 0.55 -7.97 -11.48
CA ARG A 145 1.03 -8.94 -10.49
C ARG A 145 1.15 -8.26 -9.13
N SER A 146 0.85 -8.99 -8.06
CA SER A 146 0.91 -8.48 -6.70
C SER A 146 2.11 -9.05 -5.93
N PHE A 147 2.60 -8.25 -5.00
CA PHE A 147 3.55 -8.66 -3.96
C PHE A 147 3.07 -8.09 -2.64
N GLU A 148 3.15 -8.89 -1.57
CA GLU A 148 2.82 -8.43 -0.23
C GLU A 148 3.78 -9.05 0.78
N LYS A 149 4.29 -8.24 1.71
CA LYS A 149 5.16 -8.71 2.78
C LYS A 149 5.16 -7.74 3.97
N GLU A 150 5.31 -8.29 5.17
CA GLU A 150 5.55 -7.52 6.39
C GLU A 150 7.04 -7.42 6.70
N TYR A 151 7.45 -6.22 7.14
CA TYR A 151 8.82 -5.89 7.53
C TYR A 151 8.83 -5.32 8.94
N LYS A 152 9.86 -5.67 9.72
CA LYS A 152 10.21 -5.01 10.98
C LYS A 152 11.44 -4.15 10.72
N LEU A 153 11.37 -2.90 11.14
CA LEU A 153 12.50 -1.97 11.15
C LEU A 153 13.30 -2.10 12.43
#